data_aa4d22a9ad3614e2b7e1091f3726c3a5
#
_entry.id   aa4d22a9ad3614e2b7e1091f3726c3a5
#
_cell.length_a   1.000
_cell.length_b   1.000
_cell.length_c   1.000
_cell.angle_alpha   90.00
_cell.angle_beta   90.00
_cell.angle_gamma   90.00
#
_symmetry.space_group_name_H-M   'P 1'
#
loop_
_entity.id
_entity.type
_entity.pdbx_description
1 polymer ?
#
loop_
_entity_poly.entity_id
_entity_poly.type
_entity_poly.pdbx_seq_one_letter_code
_entity_poly.pdbx_strand_id
1 'polypeptide(L)'
;GYKYDIGYVMRGGREMDNHFEVMWDLLHSIPSLETEGASVLDEYYWLNKEDPNFSLCRATVNRGEDAHTDGKFGLSDKGAMEIMKLFFTPDEQLQDKKITDFFDDEVLNTNFWMYWRTMFAFENWHSALEMKLYLKRYIHHIGGLPDFTALRFTRYNQYESIILPMVRYLESFGVQFHYNTKVTDVKFDIQKGRKLASSVT
;
A
#
# COMPACT_ATOMS: atom_id res chain seq x y z
N GLY A 1 -12.88 9.93 0.36
CA GLY A 1 -13.31 10.53 -0.89
C GLY A 1 -14.49 11.46 -0.74
N TYR A 2 -14.73 12.26 -1.72
CA TYR A 2 -15.88 13.16 -1.77
C TYR A 2 -16.57 13.00 -3.13
N LYS A 3 -17.92 12.95 -3.13
CA LYS A 3 -18.72 12.89 -4.34
C LYS A 3 -19.17 14.29 -4.72
N TYR A 4 -18.86 14.71 -5.94
CA TYR A 4 -19.42 15.89 -6.59
C TYR A 4 -20.43 15.48 -7.67
N ASP A 5 -21.20 16.42 -8.20
CA ASP A 5 -22.16 16.15 -9.29
C ASP A 5 -21.49 15.62 -10.56
N ILE A 6 -20.22 15.95 -10.77
CA ILE A 6 -19.41 15.57 -11.93
C ILE A 6 -18.51 14.33 -11.67
N GLY A 7 -18.54 13.74 -10.49
CA GLY A 7 -17.72 12.56 -10.18
C GLY A 7 -17.24 12.50 -8.73
N TYR A 8 -16.22 11.67 -8.51
CA TYR A 8 -15.63 11.44 -7.19
C TYR A 8 -14.22 12.01 -7.11
N VAL A 9 -13.91 12.63 -5.98
CA VAL A 9 -12.53 12.92 -5.58
C VAL A 9 -12.05 11.79 -4.69
N MET A 10 -11.08 11.03 -5.18
CA MET A 10 -10.48 9.92 -4.44
C MET A 10 -9.32 10.40 -3.59
N ARG A 11 -9.07 9.69 -2.49
CA ARG A 11 -7.85 9.79 -1.70
C ARG A 11 -7.07 8.49 -1.87
N GLY A 12 -5.82 8.58 -2.30
CA GLY A 12 -4.97 7.44 -2.58
C GLY A 12 -5.25 6.77 -3.91
N GLY A 13 -4.39 5.83 -4.28
CA GLY A 13 -4.44 5.06 -5.51
C GLY A 13 -5.39 3.86 -5.42
N ARG A 14 -5.46 3.14 -6.54
CA ARG A 14 -6.20 1.87 -6.67
C ARG A 14 -5.24 0.68 -6.76
N GLU A 15 -3.96 0.96 -6.71
CA GLU A 15 -2.88 -0.01 -6.93
C GLU A 15 -2.69 -0.90 -5.71
N MET A 16 -2.47 -2.17 -5.96
CA MET A 16 -2.25 -3.20 -4.95
C MET A 16 -1.19 -4.19 -5.42
N ASP A 17 -0.43 -4.74 -4.48
CA ASP A 17 0.57 -5.76 -4.76
C ASP A 17 -0.07 -7.15 -4.87
N ASN A 18 0.41 -7.97 -5.80
CA ASN A 18 -0.01 -9.37 -5.94
C ASN A 18 0.30 -10.22 -4.70
N HIS A 19 1.19 -9.78 -3.82
CA HIS A 19 1.59 -10.49 -2.61
C HIS A 19 0.85 -10.01 -1.35
N PHE A 20 -0.31 -9.40 -1.48
CA PHE A 20 -1.21 -9.14 -0.36
C PHE A 20 -2.08 -10.38 -0.06
N GLU A 21 -1.44 -11.53 0.17
CA GLU A 21 -2.09 -12.84 0.26
C GLU A 21 -3.26 -12.87 1.24
N VAL A 22 -3.11 -12.27 2.41
CA VAL A 22 -4.18 -12.19 3.42
C VAL A 22 -5.39 -11.40 2.91
N MET A 23 -5.14 -10.30 2.19
CA MET A 23 -6.21 -9.51 1.59
C MET A 23 -6.89 -10.28 0.45
N TRP A 24 -6.11 -10.96 -0.39
CA TRP A 24 -6.66 -11.75 -1.48
C TRP A 24 -7.49 -12.93 -0.99
N ASP A 25 -7.06 -13.60 0.08
CA ASP A 25 -7.84 -14.66 0.73
C ASP A 25 -9.17 -14.12 1.26
N LEU A 26 -9.15 -12.97 1.92
CA LEU A 26 -10.38 -12.28 2.34
C LEU A 26 -11.29 -11.96 1.15
N LEU A 27 -10.76 -11.32 0.10
CA LEU A 27 -11.57 -10.90 -1.06
C LEU A 27 -12.11 -12.08 -1.89
N HIS A 28 -11.47 -13.24 -1.82
CA HIS A 28 -12.00 -14.48 -2.40
C HIS A 28 -13.32 -14.91 -1.74
N SER A 29 -13.49 -14.65 -0.45
CA SER A 29 -14.72 -15.01 0.28
C SER A 29 -15.88 -14.02 0.09
N ILE A 30 -15.65 -12.87 -0.54
CA ILE A 30 -16.63 -11.80 -0.71
C ILE A 30 -17.24 -11.89 -2.10
N PRO A 31 -18.57 -12.09 -2.21
CA PRO A 31 -19.24 -12.15 -3.52
C PRO A 31 -19.11 -10.82 -4.29
N SER A 32 -18.91 -10.94 -5.60
CA SER A 32 -19.05 -9.83 -6.52
C SER A 32 -20.46 -9.25 -6.48
N LEU A 33 -20.60 -7.93 -6.60
CA LEU A 33 -21.90 -7.27 -6.77
C LEU A 33 -22.36 -7.21 -8.22
N GLU A 34 -21.47 -7.48 -9.18
CA GLU A 34 -21.73 -7.33 -10.61
C GLU A 34 -21.82 -8.66 -11.35
N THR A 35 -21.07 -9.67 -10.88
CA THR A 35 -20.95 -10.96 -11.58
C THR A 35 -21.41 -12.08 -10.66
N GLU A 36 -22.54 -12.69 -11.00
CA GLU A 36 -23.09 -13.82 -10.25
C GLU A 36 -22.12 -15.00 -10.22
N GLY A 37 -21.90 -15.55 -9.04
CA GLY A 37 -21.01 -16.70 -8.81
C GLY A 37 -19.52 -16.34 -8.77
N ALA A 38 -19.13 -15.10 -9.01
CA ALA A 38 -17.76 -14.62 -8.87
C ALA A 38 -17.53 -13.97 -7.52
N SER A 39 -16.26 -13.92 -7.10
CA SER A 39 -15.79 -13.14 -5.94
C SER A 39 -15.22 -11.78 -6.39
N VAL A 40 -15.01 -10.90 -5.42
CA VAL A 40 -14.28 -9.63 -5.65
C VAL A 40 -12.86 -9.90 -6.17
N LEU A 41 -12.24 -11.00 -5.72
CA LEU A 41 -10.93 -11.43 -6.22
C LEU A 41 -10.96 -11.83 -7.69
N ASP A 42 -12.00 -12.56 -8.12
CA ASP A 42 -12.14 -12.99 -9.52
C ASP A 42 -12.26 -11.80 -10.46
N GLU A 43 -13.05 -10.80 -10.09
CA GLU A 43 -13.16 -9.56 -10.87
C GLU A 43 -11.84 -8.80 -10.98
N TYR A 44 -11.08 -8.74 -9.89
CA TYR A 44 -9.78 -8.11 -9.84
C TYR A 44 -8.78 -8.80 -10.77
N TYR A 45 -8.68 -10.15 -10.74
CA TYR A 45 -7.78 -10.90 -11.61
C TYR A 45 -8.19 -10.83 -13.06
N TRP A 46 -9.48 -10.93 -13.36
CA TRP A 46 -9.99 -10.81 -14.72
C TRP A 46 -9.62 -9.46 -15.33
N LEU A 47 -9.91 -8.38 -14.64
CA LEU A 47 -9.60 -7.02 -15.12
C LEU A 47 -8.11 -6.86 -15.45
N ASN A 48 -7.24 -7.24 -14.52
CA ASN A 48 -5.80 -7.02 -14.69
C ASN A 48 -5.15 -7.97 -15.72
N LYS A 49 -5.84 -9.03 -16.10
CA LYS A 49 -5.45 -9.87 -17.23
C LYS A 49 -5.80 -9.23 -18.57
N GLU A 50 -6.98 -8.66 -18.67
CA GLU A 50 -7.48 -8.03 -19.91
C GLU A 50 -6.89 -6.62 -20.13
N ASP A 51 -6.64 -5.90 -19.05
CA ASP A 51 -6.09 -4.53 -19.06
C ASP A 51 -4.94 -4.42 -18.05
N PRO A 52 -3.74 -4.87 -18.39
CA PRO A 52 -2.58 -4.81 -17.51
C PRO A 52 -2.22 -3.37 -17.13
N ASN A 53 -1.95 -3.14 -15.85
CA ASN A 53 -1.48 -1.83 -15.41
C ASN A 53 -0.10 -1.54 -16.00
N PHE A 54 0.00 -0.41 -16.70
CA PHE A 54 1.25 0.12 -17.21
C PHE A 54 1.17 1.64 -17.30
N SER A 55 2.07 2.31 -16.62
CA SER A 55 2.18 3.77 -16.73
C SER A 55 3.59 4.19 -16.33
N LEU A 56 4.34 4.77 -17.26
CA LEU A 56 5.64 5.36 -16.92
C LEU A 56 5.47 6.39 -15.82
N CYS A 57 6.22 6.19 -14.73
CA CYS A 57 6.31 7.16 -13.65
C CYS A 57 6.95 8.44 -14.18
N ARG A 58 6.17 9.51 -14.21
CA ARG A 58 6.69 10.85 -14.42
C ARG A 58 7.17 11.40 -13.08
N ALA A 59 8.47 11.27 -12.84
CA ALA A 59 9.10 11.89 -11.68
C ALA A 59 9.42 13.35 -12.00
N THR A 60 9.19 14.24 -11.05
CA THR A 60 9.47 15.67 -11.20
C THR A 60 10.46 16.14 -10.14
N VAL A 61 11.29 17.09 -10.51
CA VAL A 61 12.21 17.82 -9.64
C VAL A 61 11.89 19.32 -9.70
N ASN A 62 12.50 20.13 -8.86
CA ASN A 62 12.42 21.59 -8.92
C ASN A 62 10.98 22.14 -9.09
N ARG A 63 9.99 21.52 -8.44
CA ARG A 63 8.58 21.94 -8.46
C ARG A 63 7.89 21.79 -9.83
N GLY A 64 8.22 20.74 -10.57
CA GLY A 64 7.47 20.36 -11.77
C GLY A 64 8.29 20.16 -13.03
N GLU A 65 9.60 20.36 -12.98
CA GLU A 65 10.49 19.99 -14.07
C GLU A 65 10.60 18.48 -14.21
N ASP A 66 10.70 17.96 -15.43
CA ASP A 66 10.92 16.54 -15.67
C ASP A 66 12.28 16.10 -15.11
N ALA A 67 12.29 15.04 -14.33
CA ALA A 67 13.50 14.50 -13.76
C ALA A 67 14.35 13.66 -14.75
N HIS A 68 13.81 13.39 -15.95
CA HIS A 68 14.47 12.62 -17.02
C HIS A 68 15.06 11.28 -16.53
N THR A 69 14.28 10.54 -15.75
CA THR A 69 14.72 9.27 -15.13
C THR A 69 14.86 8.13 -16.14
N ASP A 70 14.15 8.20 -17.27
CA ASP A 70 14.16 7.21 -18.36
C ASP A 70 13.91 5.77 -17.91
N GLY A 71 13.14 5.58 -16.83
CA GLY A 71 12.88 4.27 -16.25
C GLY A 71 14.08 3.61 -15.57
N LYS A 72 15.16 4.34 -15.31
CA LYS A 72 16.39 3.81 -14.73
C LYS A 72 16.50 4.16 -13.24
N PHE A 73 17.04 3.25 -12.46
CA PHE A 73 17.28 3.49 -11.02
C PHE A 73 18.48 4.39 -10.75
N GLY A 74 19.49 4.40 -11.61
CA GLY A 74 20.69 5.18 -11.41
C GLY A 74 21.53 4.75 -10.20
N LEU A 75 21.33 3.52 -9.71
CA LEU A 75 22.13 2.95 -8.64
C LEU A 75 23.49 2.48 -9.18
N SER A 76 24.55 2.83 -8.46
CA SER A 76 25.86 2.19 -8.62
C SER A 76 25.88 0.80 -7.96
N ASP A 77 26.93 0.01 -8.26
CA ASP A 77 27.13 -1.27 -7.58
C ASP A 77 27.26 -1.08 -6.06
N LYS A 78 27.89 -0.01 -5.61
CA LYS A 78 27.98 0.33 -4.19
C LYS A 78 26.61 0.63 -3.60
N GLY A 79 25.80 1.46 -4.24
CA GLY A 79 24.44 1.77 -3.78
C GLY A 79 23.55 0.53 -3.72
N ALA A 80 23.64 -0.34 -4.72
CA ALA A 80 22.94 -1.63 -4.71
C ALA A 80 23.38 -2.52 -3.54
N MET A 81 24.67 -2.57 -3.23
CA MET A 81 25.20 -3.31 -2.08
C MET A 81 24.71 -2.72 -0.75
N GLU A 82 24.56 -1.42 -0.63
CA GLU A 82 24.00 -0.78 0.59
C GLU A 82 22.54 -1.16 0.80
N ILE A 83 21.74 -1.22 -0.26
CA ILE A 83 20.36 -1.70 -0.19
C ILE A 83 20.32 -3.17 0.24
N MET A 84 21.17 -4.00 -0.32
CA MET A 84 21.30 -5.40 0.09
C MET A 84 21.76 -5.54 1.55
N LYS A 85 22.66 -4.68 2.00
CA LYS A 85 23.08 -4.62 3.41
C LYS A 85 21.90 -4.28 4.32
N LEU A 86 21.08 -3.30 3.97
CA LEU A 86 19.85 -3.00 4.73
C LEU A 86 18.95 -4.23 4.81
N PHE A 87 18.72 -4.91 3.70
CA PHE A 87 17.88 -6.10 3.62
C PHE A 87 18.30 -7.21 4.60
N PHE A 88 19.60 -7.43 4.75
CA PHE A 88 20.16 -8.48 5.62
C PHE A 88 20.50 -8.02 7.05
N THR A 89 20.47 -6.72 7.33
CA THR A 89 20.76 -6.22 8.70
C THR A 89 19.66 -6.68 9.66
N PRO A 90 19.98 -7.25 10.83
CA PRO A 90 18.99 -7.63 11.84
C PRO A 90 18.09 -6.46 12.24
N ASP A 91 16.82 -6.74 12.52
CA ASP A 91 15.82 -5.73 12.84
C ASP A 91 16.18 -4.93 14.10
N GLU A 92 16.79 -5.60 15.09
CA GLU A 92 17.20 -4.98 16.35
C GLU A 92 18.28 -3.90 16.15
N GLN A 93 19.09 -4.01 15.12
CA GLN A 93 20.11 -3.02 14.80
C GLN A 93 19.57 -1.80 14.05
N LEU A 94 18.33 -1.86 13.59
CA LEU A 94 17.67 -0.82 12.81
C LEU A 94 16.59 -0.04 13.59
N GLN A 95 16.21 -0.49 14.79
CA GLN A 95 15.06 0.06 15.54
C GLN A 95 15.14 1.58 15.72
N ASP A 96 16.33 2.11 16.03
CA ASP A 96 16.53 3.55 16.28
C ASP A 96 17.26 4.25 15.12
N LYS A 97 17.38 3.59 13.96
CA LYS A 97 18.06 4.16 12.79
C LYS A 97 17.08 4.85 11.86
N LYS A 98 17.45 6.04 11.42
CA LYS A 98 16.82 6.71 10.28
C LYS A 98 17.46 6.24 8.97
N ILE A 99 16.78 6.48 7.88
CA ILE A 99 17.30 6.22 6.53
C ILE A 99 18.64 6.94 6.32
N THR A 100 18.75 8.20 6.74
CA THR A 100 20.00 8.97 6.69
C THR A 100 21.11 8.48 7.61
N ASP A 101 20.81 7.69 8.61
CA ASP A 101 21.84 7.07 9.47
C ASP A 101 22.41 5.79 8.84
N PHE A 102 21.75 5.30 7.79
CA PHE A 102 22.10 4.05 7.11
C PHE A 102 22.62 4.28 5.70
N PHE A 103 22.02 5.19 4.94
CA PHE A 103 22.37 5.53 3.57
C PHE A 103 23.00 6.92 3.47
N ASP A 104 23.98 7.03 2.59
CA ASP A 104 24.56 8.31 2.16
C ASP A 104 24.02 8.76 0.79
N ASP A 105 24.64 9.77 0.21
CA ASP A 105 24.27 10.32 -1.09
C ASP A 105 24.38 9.32 -2.25
N GLU A 106 25.12 8.26 -2.08
CA GLU A 106 25.24 7.16 -3.08
C GLU A 106 23.90 6.48 -3.38
N VAL A 107 23.02 6.43 -2.38
CA VAL A 107 21.64 5.91 -2.53
C VAL A 107 20.63 7.05 -2.62
N LEU A 108 20.76 8.05 -1.74
CA LEU A 108 19.72 9.07 -1.55
C LEU A 108 19.60 10.08 -2.71
N ASN A 109 20.63 10.19 -3.56
CA ASN A 109 20.59 11.04 -4.75
C ASN A 109 20.32 10.26 -6.06
N THR A 110 19.75 9.06 -5.97
CA THR A 110 19.45 8.22 -7.13
C THR A 110 17.99 8.29 -7.54
N ASN A 111 17.70 7.92 -8.78
CA ASN A 111 16.31 7.74 -9.24
C ASN A 111 15.60 6.62 -8.47
N PHE A 112 16.30 5.58 -8.03
CA PHE A 112 15.73 4.55 -7.15
C PHE A 112 15.09 5.18 -5.92
N TRP A 113 15.83 6.04 -5.20
CA TRP A 113 15.31 6.71 -4.02
C TRP A 113 14.15 7.65 -4.35
N MET A 114 14.21 8.35 -5.48
CA MET A 114 13.12 9.20 -5.94
C MET A 114 11.84 8.40 -6.21
N TYR A 115 11.92 7.26 -6.91
CA TYR A 115 10.77 6.37 -7.13
C TYR A 115 10.24 5.82 -5.80
N TRP A 116 11.15 5.35 -4.94
CA TRP A 116 10.78 4.80 -3.63
C TRP A 116 10.02 5.80 -2.77
N ARG A 117 10.55 7.02 -2.65
CA ARG A 117 9.89 8.12 -1.93
C ARG A 117 8.51 8.43 -2.48
N THR A 118 8.40 8.51 -3.79
CA THR A 118 7.14 8.87 -4.46
C THR A 118 6.09 7.79 -4.28
N MET A 119 6.47 6.53 -4.45
CA MET A 119 5.51 5.43 -4.41
C MET A 119 5.05 5.11 -2.99
N PHE A 120 5.96 5.09 -2.04
CA PHE A 120 5.68 4.67 -0.66
C PHE A 120 5.63 5.80 0.35
N ALA A 121 5.69 7.06 -0.10
CA ALA A 121 5.67 8.26 0.74
C ALA A 121 6.77 8.27 1.82
N PHE A 122 7.98 7.77 1.49
CA PHE A 122 9.12 7.83 2.39
C PHE A 122 9.80 9.19 2.36
N GLU A 123 10.41 9.54 3.49
CA GLU A 123 11.28 10.69 3.65
C GLU A 123 12.62 10.25 4.27
N ASN A 124 13.66 11.04 4.05
CA ASN A 124 15.03 10.73 4.50
C ASN A 124 15.12 10.47 6.02
N TRP A 125 14.24 11.08 6.81
CA TRP A 125 14.19 10.96 8.27
C TRP A 125 13.34 9.80 8.79
N HIS A 126 12.69 9.05 7.90
CA HIS A 126 11.91 7.86 8.28
C HIS A 126 12.80 6.73 8.78
N SER A 127 12.17 5.73 9.39
CA SER A 127 12.86 4.58 9.95
C SER A 127 13.51 3.70 8.88
N ALA A 128 14.77 3.34 9.08
CA ALA A 128 15.46 2.37 8.25
C ALA A 128 14.87 0.96 8.40
N LEU A 129 14.37 0.60 9.59
CA LEU A 129 13.66 -0.66 9.80
C LEU A 129 12.39 -0.73 8.95
N GLU A 130 11.60 0.33 8.95
CA GLU A 130 10.37 0.38 8.15
C GLU A 130 10.68 0.24 6.66
N MET A 131 11.69 0.95 6.15
CA MET A 131 12.15 0.80 4.78
C MET A 131 12.57 -0.66 4.47
N LYS A 132 13.29 -1.32 5.37
CA LYS A 132 13.64 -2.74 5.22
C LYS A 132 12.40 -3.63 5.12
N LEU A 133 11.39 -3.42 5.97
CA LEU A 133 10.16 -4.20 5.93
C LEU A 133 9.41 -4.03 4.61
N TYR A 134 9.36 -2.81 4.07
CA TYR A 134 8.83 -2.54 2.73
C TYR A 134 9.67 -3.21 1.63
N LEU A 135 11.00 -3.13 1.70
CA LEU A 135 11.89 -3.82 0.75
C LEU A 135 11.64 -5.33 0.76
N LYS A 136 11.55 -5.96 1.92
CA LYS A 136 11.25 -7.40 2.04
C LYS A 136 9.90 -7.74 1.43
N ARG A 137 8.91 -6.89 1.60
CA ARG A 137 7.57 -7.08 1.05
C ARG A 137 7.53 -6.89 -0.45
N TYR A 138 8.26 -5.91 -0.97
CA TYR A 138 8.21 -5.49 -2.36
C TYR A 138 9.33 -6.03 -3.24
N ILE A 139 10.19 -6.89 -2.70
CA ILE A 139 11.40 -7.38 -3.40
C ILE A 139 11.10 -8.01 -4.76
N HIS A 140 9.98 -8.70 -4.89
CA HIS A 140 9.55 -9.37 -6.11
C HIS A 140 9.19 -8.40 -7.25
N HIS A 141 8.94 -7.14 -6.92
CA HIS A 141 8.39 -6.15 -7.83
C HIS A 141 9.21 -4.87 -7.93
N ILE A 142 10.41 -4.83 -7.35
CA ILE A 142 11.27 -3.63 -7.38
C ILE A 142 11.49 -3.14 -8.82
N GLY A 143 11.68 -4.05 -9.77
CA GLY A 143 11.84 -3.71 -11.18
C GLY A 143 10.66 -2.96 -11.81
N GLY A 144 9.47 -3.08 -11.26
CA GLY A 144 8.27 -2.39 -11.74
C GLY A 144 8.00 -1.01 -11.12
N LEU A 145 8.90 -0.50 -10.28
CA LEU A 145 8.77 0.85 -9.71
C LEU A 145 8.69 1.97 -10.76
N PRO A 146 9.44 1.91 -11.87
CA PRO A 146 9.40 2.97 -12.87
C PRO A 146 8.13 3.00 -13.74
N ASP A 147 7.40 1.90 -13.86
CA ASP A 147 6.30 1.76 -14.82
C ASP A 147 5.02 1.13 -14.27
N PHE A 148 4.97 0.86 -12.97
CA PHE A 148 3.84 0.24 -12.24
C PHE A 148 3.43 -1.16 -12.71
N THR A 149 4.20 -1.83 -13.57
CA THR A 149 3.88 -3.18 -14.05
C THR A 149 3.78 -4.22 -12.94
N ALA A 150 4.41 -3.94 -11.80
CA ALA A 150 4.35 -4.77 -10.60
C ALA A 150 3.02 -4.68 -9.85
N LEU A 151 2.23 -3.65 -10.11
CA LEU A 151 1.01 -3.37 -9.38
C LEU A 151 -0.22 -3.79 -10.20
N ARG A 152 -1.29 -4.07 -9.47
CA ARG A 152 -2.62 -4.33 -10.01
C ARG A 152 -3.56 -3.27 -9.51
N PHE A 153 -4.65 -3.03 -10.18
CA PHE A 153 -5.61 -1.99 -9.85
C PHE A 153 -7.05 -2.50 -9.89
N THR A 154 -7.92 -1.81 -9.18
CA THR A 154 -9.36 -2.08 -9.16
C THR A 154 -10.07 -1.44 -10.35
N ARG A 155 -11.21 -2.02 -10.76
CA ARG A 155 -12.03 -1.52 -11.88
C ARG A 155 -12.55 -0.11 -11.63
N TYR A 156 -13.09 0.11 -10.44
CA TYR A 156 -13.59 1.40 -9.98
C TYR A 156 -12.70 1.94 -8.87
N ASN A 157 -13.13 2.97 -8.16
CA ASN A 157 -12.49 3.41 -6.94
C ASN A 157 -12.56 2.31 -5.87
N GLN A 158 -11.74 2.44 -4.82
CA GLN A 158 -11.65 1.43 -3.76
C GLN A 158 -12.98 1.21 -3.02
N TYR A 159 -13.80 2.24 -2.90
CA TYR A 159 -15.10 2.10 -2.23
C TYR A 159 -16.03 1.16 -3.00
N GLU A 160 -16.21 1.39 -4.29
CA GLU A 160 -17.12 0.59 -5.12
C GLU A 160 -16.58 -0.81 -5.39
N SER A 161 -15.26 -0.94 -5.58
CA SER A 161 -14.66 -2.23 -5.93
C SER A 161 -14.43 -3.16 -4.74
N ILE A 162 -14.22 -2.62 -3.53
CA ILE A 162 -13.82 -3.41 -2.36
C ILE A 162 -14.73 -3.15 -1.17
N ILE A 163 -14.87 -1.89 -0.75
CA ILE A 163 -15.55 -1.57 0.52
C ILE A 163 -17.04 -1.86 0.45
N LEU A 164 -17.70 -1.48 -0.63
CA LEU A 164 -19.13 -1.71 -0.78
C LEU A 164 -19.51 -3.20 -0.84
N PRO A 165 -18.81 -4.06 -1.61
CA PRO A 165 -19.01 -5.51 -1.54
C PRO A 165 -18.81 -6.07 -0.13
N MET A 166 -17.76 -5.65 0.59
CA MET A 166 -17.52 -6.06 1.98
C MET A 166 -18.67 -5.65 2.91
N VAL A 167 -19.14 -4.42 2.80
CA VAL A 167 -20.26 -3.94 3.60
C VAL A 167 -21.51 -4.78 3.33
N ARG A 168 -21.85 -5.01 2.06
CA ARG A 168 -23.02 -5.83 1.69
C ARG A 168 -22.90 -7.27 2.17
N TYR A 169 -21.70 -7.83 2.07
CA TYR A 169 -21.43 -9.18 2.59
C TYR A 169 -21.65 -9.26 4.10
N LEU A 170 -21.11 -8.33 4.86
CA LEU A 170 -21.29 -8.28 6.31
C LEU A 170 -22.74 -8.01 6.72
N GLU A 171 -23.45 -7.12 6.02
CA GLU A 171 -24.88 -6.89 6.23
C GLU A 171 -25.71 -8.17 6.06
N SER A 172 -25.35 -9.04 5.11
CA SER A 172 -26.03 -10.33 4.91
C SER A 172 -25.90 -11.29 6.09
N PHE A 173 -24.91 -11.09 6.98
CA PHE A 173 -24.75 -11.80 8.25
C PHE A 173 -25.33 -11.03 9.46
N GLY A 174 -26.07 -9.95 9.21
CA GLY A 174 -26.72 -9.15 10.27
C GLY A 174 -25.81 -8.14 10.94
N VAL A 175 -24.63 -7.85 10.39
CA VAL A 175 -23.76 -6.76 10.89
C VAL A 175 -24.43 -5.42 10.63
N GLN A 176 -24.48 -4.57 11.65
CA GLN A 176 -25.05 -3.22 11.57
C GLN A 176 -23.93 -2.17 11.55
N PHE A 177 -24.00 -1.25 10.59
CA PHE A 177 -23.07 -0.14 10.46
C PHE A 177 -23.69 1.16 10.98
N HIS A 178 -23.10 1.73 12.02
CA HIS A 178 -23.52 3.01 12.59
C HIS A 178 -22.58 4.12 12.13
N TYR A 179 -22.96 4.83 11.08
CA TYR A 179 -22.19 5.95 10.54
C TYR A 179 -22.42 7.23 11.36
N ASN A 180 -21.53 8.21 11.18
CA ASN A 180 -21.55 9.49 11.91
C ASN A 180 -21.53 9.33 13.44
N THR A 181 -21.01 8.23 13.93
CA THR A 181 -20.88 7.88 15.34
C THR A 181 -19.43 7.99 15.77
N LYS A 182 -19.16 8.83 16.77
CA LYS A 182 -17.83 8.99 17.36
C LYS A 182 -17.78 8.20 18.66
N VAL A 183 -16.88 7.24 18.76
CA VAL A 183 -16.56 6.58 20.04
C VAL A 183 -15.75 7.56 20.88
N THR A 184 -16.25 7.87 22.06
CA THR A 184 -15.62 8.82 23.00
C THR A 184 -14.93 8.14 24.16
N ASP A 185 -15.32 6.91 24.47
CA ASP A 185 -14.74 6.13 25.56
C ASP A 185 -14.88 4.62 25.31
N VAL A 186 -13.92 3.85 25.83
CA VAL A 186 -13.99 2.37 25.90
C VAL A 186 -13.73 1.95 27.34
N LYS A 187 -14.72 1.35 27.98
CA LYS A 187 -14.59 0.84 29.34
C LYS A 187 -14.02 -0.56 29.35
N PHE A 188 -13.09 -0.80 30.23
CA PHE A 188 -12.46 -2.10 30.43
C PHE A 188 -12.81 -2.68 31.81
N ASP A 189 -13.22 -3.93 31.82
CA ASP A 189 -13.27 -4.75 33.04
C ASP A 189 -11.92 -5.49 33.15
N ILE A 190 -11.14 -5.14 34.18
CA ILE A 190 -9.82 -5.68 34.41
C ILE A 190 -9.86 -6.55 35.67
N GLN A 191 -9.87 -7.86 35.48
CA GLN A 191 -9.79 -8.86 36.54
C GLN A 191 -8.43 -9.58 36.46
N LYS A 192 -8.02 -10.21 37.55
CA LYS A 192 -6.74 -10.94 37.64
C LYS A 192 -6.61 -11.95 36.47
N GLY A 193 -5.70 -11.67 35.53
CA GLY A 193 -5.41 -12.51 34.37
C GLY A 193 -6.35 -12.32 33.16
N ARG A 194 -7.33 -11.41 33.24
CA ARG A 194 -8.26 -11.12 32.14
C ARG A 194 -8.48 -9.62 31.97
N LYS A 195 -8.40 -9.16 30.69
CA LYS A 195 -8.76 -7.80 30.29
C LYS A 195 -9.86 -7.88 29.24
N LEU A 196 -11.00 -7.28 29.48
CA LEU A 196 -12.16 -7.30 28.59
C LEU A 196 -12.65 -5.87 28.35
N ALA A 197 -12.78 -5.47 27.08
CA ALA A 197 -13.52 -4.27 26.74
C ALA A 197 -15.03 -4.55 26.94
N SER A 198 -15.65 -3.87 27.89
CA SER A 198 -17.02 -4.18 28.37
C SER A 198 -18.10 -3.30 27.73
N SER A 199 -17.76 -2.07 27.37
CA SER A 199 -18.69 -1.15 26.68
C SER A 199 -17.95 -0.06 25.94
N VAL A 200 -18.62 0.53 24.95
CA VAL A 200 -18.21 1.74 24.24
C VAL A 200 -19.28 2.82 24.43
N THR A 201 -18.83 4.08 24.48
CA THR A 201 -19.72 5.25 24.59
C THR A 201 -19.47 6.15 23.39
#